data_79d12b939dff06d718014cddb092c06e
#
_entry.id   79d12b939dff06d718014cddb092c06e
#
_cell.length_a   1.000
_cell.length_b   1.000
_cell.length_c   1.000
_cell.angle_alpha   90.00
_cell.angle_beta   90.00
_cell.angle_gamma   90.00
#
_symmetry.space_group_name_H-M   'P 1'
#
loop_
_entity.id
_entity.type
_entity.pdbx_description
1 polymer ?
#
loop_
_entity_poly.entity_id
_entity_poly.type
_entity_poly.pdbx_seq_one_letter_code
_entity_poly.pdbx_strand_id
1 'polypeptide(L)'
;LEKHSLSKDKDGIEKRNDKNLRNDDYLLIREKLSLQIQDLLENNTEKRYDDIIFHKHAIKSYKNLKGMVKLEVSSSLEYYYEEKKNGKIVVPSKYKKQTRYTTTFVYVYDTKKAGFDFQVLGVTCPSCGGPLSDLRAKKCPYCQSGIHFQVTNLVKSWKVIDLKEDD
;
A
#
# COMPACT_ATOMS: atom_id res chain seq x y z
N LEU A 1 -8.42 -16.71 28.38
CA LEU A 1 -9.47 -17.12 27.43
C LEU A 1 -10.44 -15.94 27.25
N GLU A 2 -10.08 -14.96 26.42
CA GLU A 2 -10.98 -13.87 26.04
C GLU A 2 -11.95 -14.37 24.98
N LYS A 3 -13.24 -14.33 25.32
CA LYS A 3 -14.33 -14.62 24.40
C LYS A 3 -14.48 -13.45 23.44
N HIS A 4 -14.15 -13.64 22.17
CA HIS A 4 -14.55 -12.70 21.10
C HIS A 4 -16.07 -12.74 20.97
N SER A 5 -16.74 -11.65 21.35
CA SER A 5 -18.17 -11.47 21.09
C SER A 5 -18.35 -11.01 19.63
N LEU A 6 -18.94 -11.86 18.82
CA LEU A 6 -19.40 -11.51 17.46
C LEU A 6 -20.75 -10.82 17.58
N SER A 7 -20.87 -9.58 17.13
CA SER A 7 -22.18 -8.92 16.95
C SER A 7 -22.63 -9.10 15.50
N LYS A 8 -23.86 -9.58 15.30
CA LYS A 8 -24.52 -9.67 14.00
C LYS A 8 -25.34 -8.41 13.76
N ASP A 9 -25.29 -7.86 12.57
CA ASP A 9 -26.23 -6.82 12.16
C ASP A 9 -27.57 -7.45 11.71
N LYS A 10 -28.55 -6.59 11.39
CA LYS A 10 -29.92 -7.02 11.01
C LYS A 10 -29.95 -7.87 9.73
N ASP A 11 -28.89 -7.87 8.94
CA ASP A 11 -28.78 -8.59 7.67
C ASP A 11 -27.95 -9.90 7.79
N GLY A 12 -27.58 -10.27 9.03
CA GLY A 12 -26.85 -11.52 9.29
C GLY A 12 -25.38 -11.52 8.87
N ILE A 13 -24.83 -10.37 8.51
CA ILE A 13 -23.41 -10.22 8.12
C ILE A 13 -22.57 -10.09 9.38
N GLU A 14 -21.62 -11.00 9.56
CA GLU A 14 -20.65 -10.95 10.65
C GLU A 14 -19.73 -9.74 10.48
N LYS A 15 -19.89 -8.70 11.28
CA LYS A 15 -18.91 -7.62 11.40
C LYS A 15 -17.73 -8.11 12.22
N ARG A 16 -16.63 -8.43 11.57
CA ARG A 16 -15.35 -8.56 12.25
C ARG A 16 -14.93 -7.20 12.79
N ASN A 17 -14.89 -7.09 14.11
CA ASN A 17 -14.35 -5.92 14.80
C ASN A 17 -12.81 -5.98 14.76
N ASP A 18 -12.24 -5.79 13.58
CA ASP A 18 -10.81 -5.93 13.32
C ASP A 18 -10.10 -4.57 13.38
N LYS A 19 -10.13 -3.93 14.55
CA LYS A 19 -9.36 -2.70 14.77
C LYS A 19 -7.84 -2.90 14.62
N ASN A 20 -7.34 -4.12 14.82
CA ASN A 20 -5.90 -4.41 14.75
C ASN A 20 -5.40 -4.81 13.34
N LEU A 21 -6.23 -5.44 12.51
CA LEU A 21 -5.84 -5.82 11.13
C LEU A 21 -5.64 -4.62 10.21
N ARG A 22 -6.36 -3.51 10.41
CA ARG A 22 -6.29 -2.34 9.53
C ARG A 22 -4.94 -1.60 9.55
N ASN A 23 -4.19 -1.63 10.65
CA ASN A 23 -2.91 -0.93 10.72
C ASN A 23 -1.78 -1.72 10.04
N ASP A 24 -1.76 -3.05 10.19
CA ASP A 24 -0.70 -3.90 9.64
C ASP A 24 -0.87 -4.14 8.13
N ASP A 25 -2.12 -4.11 7.62
CA ASP A 25 -2.43 -4.36 6.21
C ASP A 25 -1.88 -3.27 5.29
N TYR A 26 -1.72 -2.06 5.79
CA TYR A 26 -1.24 -0.88 5.07
C TYR A 26 0.16 -0.43 5.48
N LEU A 27 0.87 -1.19 6.32
CA LEU A 27 2.15 -0.76 6.88
C LEU A 27 3.16 -0.41 5.78
N LEU A 28 3.31 -1.28 4.79
CA LEU A 28 4.26 -1.10 3.69
C LEU A 28 3.92 0.13 2.83
N ILE A 29 2.63 0.31 2.52
CA ILE A 29 2.20 1.47 1.74
C ILE A 29 2.28 2.77 2.54
N ARG A 30 2.03 2.72 3.85
CA ARG A 30 2.19 3.89 4.74
C ARG A 30 3.64 4.37 4.78
N GLU A 31 4.60 3.46 4.90
CA GLU A 31 6.03 3.81 4.88
C GLU A 31 6.41 4.45 3.55
N LYS A 32 5.98 3.88 2.44
CA LYS A 32 6.20 4.45 1.10
C LYS A 32 5.60 5.86 0.96
N LEU A 33 4.35 6.04 1.41
CA LEU A 33 3.68 7.34 1.37
C LEU A 33 4.35 8.37 2.30
N SER A 34 4.86 7.93 3.46
CA SER A 34 5.58 8.81 4.38
C SER A 34 6.85 9.38 3.75
N LEU A 35 7.60 8.56 3.00
CA LEU A 35 8.77 9.03 2.26
C LEU A 35 8.39 10.03 1.15
N GLN A 36 7.30 9.78 0.44
CA GLN A 36 6.80 10.72 -0.57
C GLN A 36 6.37 12.05 0.05
N ILE A 37 5.71 12.01 1.22
CA ILE A 37 5.33 13.22 1.96
C ILE A 37 6.57 13.99 2.40
N GLN A 38 7.61 13.31 2.90
CA GLN A 38 8.86 13.95 3.29
C GLN A 38 9.54 14.65 2.10
N ASP A 39 9.61 13.99 0.95
CA ASP A 39 10.15 14.59 -0.29
C ASP A 39 9.36 15.85 -0.70
N LEU A 40 8.02 15.81 -0.62
CA LEU A 40 7.19 16.97 -0.89
C LEU A 40 7.48 18.14 0.07
N LEU A 41 7.67 17.85 1.36
CA LEU A 41 8.00 18.86 2.38
C LEU A 41 9.38 19.49 2.11
N GLU A 42 10.40 18.68 1.82
CA GLU A 42 11.75 19.12 1.49
C GLU A 42 11.77 20.02 0.23
N ASN A 43 10.90 19.74 -0.73
CA ASN A 43 10.74 20.52 -1.96
C ASN A 43 9.72 21.67 -1.85
N ASN A 44 9.24 22.00 -0.64
CA ASN A 44 8.19 23.00 -0.41
C ASN A 44 6.99 22.83 -1.36
N THR A 45 6.59 21.60 -1.59
CA THR A 45 5.48 21.24 -2.50
C THR A 45 4.30 20.72 -1.68
N GLU A 46 3.12 21.26 -1.93
CA GLU A 46 1.84 20.82 -1.34
C GLU A 46 0.96 20.28 -2.45
N LYS A 47 0.46 19.05 -2.27
CA LYS A 47 -0.52 18.42 -3.18
C LYS A 47 -1.81 18.20 -2.44
N ARG A 48 -2.90 18.66 -3.03
CA ARG A 48 -4.25 18.54 -2.46
C ARG A 48 -5.15 17.77 -3.41
N TYR A 49 -5.89 16.82 -2.85
CA TYR A 49 -6.86 15.98 -3.53
C TYR A 49 -8.20 16.14 -2.83
N ASP A 50 -9.22 16.59 -3.55
CA ASP A 50 -10.56 16.80 -3.02
C ASP A 50 -11.59 16.03 -3.83
N ASP A 51 -12.70 15.65 -3.19
CA ASP A 51 -13.87 15.01 -3.81
C ASP A 51 -13.48 13.79 -4.66
N ILE A 52 -12.76 12.84 -4.02
CA ILE A 52 -12.30 11.61 -4.67
C ILE A 52 -13.49 10.67 -4.85
N ILE A 53 -13.81 10.35 -6.10
CA ILE A 53 -14.90 9.45 -6.47
C ILE A 53 -14.33 8.26 -7.24
N PHE A 54 -14.61 7.04 -6.76
CA PHE A 54 -14.29 5.81 -7.46
C PHE A 54 -15.45 5.39 -8.37
N HIS A 55 -15.16 5.03 -9.63
CA HIS A 55 -16.16 4.62 -10.61
C HIS A 55 -16.15 3.11 -10.83
N LYS A 56 -14.98 2.55 -11.15
CA LYS A 56 -14.83 1.16 -11.53
C LYS A 56 -13.59 0.54 -10.91
N HIS A 57 -13.70 -0.76 -10.56
CA HIS A 57 -12.58 -1.59 -10.19
C HIS A 57 -12.55 -2.82 -11.10
N ALA A 58 -11.36 -3.22 -11.55
CA ALA A 58 -11.16 -4.41 -12.36
C ALA A 58 -9.87 -5.12 -11.96
N ILE A 59 -9.88 -6.44 -12.00
CA ILE A 59 -8.66 -7.22 -11.85
C ILE A 59 -7.82 -7.03 -13.11
N LYS A 60 -6.63 -6.48 -12.95
CA LYS A 60 -5.65 -6.26 -14.02
C LYS A 60 -4.75 -7.47 -14.20
N SER A 61 -4.36 -8.10 -13.10
CA SER A 61 -3.44 -9.23 -13.09
C SER A 61 -3.68 -10.10 -11.86
N TYR A 62 -3.59 -11.42 -12.04
CA TYR A 62 -3.59 -12.39 -10.97
C TYR A 62 -2.46 -13.39 -11.23
N LYS A 63 -1.55 -13.54 -10.26
CA LYS A 63 -0.42 -14.48 -10.36
C LYS A 63 -0.37 -15.33 -9.10
N ASN A 64 -0.51 -16.64 -9.27
CA ASN A 64 -0.25 -17.61 -8.21
C ASN A 64 1.22 -18.04 -8.29
N LEU A 65 2.01 -17.59 -7.35
CA LEU A 65 3.43 -17.89 -7.23
C LEU A 65 3.62 -18.95 -6.15
N LYS A 66 4.79 -19.60 -6.10
CA LYS A 66 5.07 -20.56 -5.03
C LYS A 66 4.94 -19.87 -3.66
N GLY A 67 3.94 -20.30 -2.86
CA GLY A 67 3.74 -19.79 -1.50
C GLY A 67 3.05 -18.45 -1.37
N MET A 68 2.73 -17.75 -2.48
CA MET A 68 2.05 -16.46 -2.46
C MET A 68 1.17 -16.22 -3.68
N VAL A 69 0.23 -15.30 -3.53
CA VAL A 69 -0.59 -14.77 -4.62
C VAL A 69 -0.33 -13.28 -4.75
N LYS A 70 -0.12 -12.80 -5.98
CA LYS A 70 -0.08 -11.37 -6.32
C LYS A 70 -1.34 -11.02 -7.11
N LEU A 71 -2.04 -9.98 -6.69
CA LEU A 71 -3.24 -9.45 -7.33
C LEU A 71 -3.03 -7.96 -7.62
N GLU A 72 -3.26 -7.56 -8.86
CA GLU A 72 -3.27 -6.16 -9.25
C GLU A 72 -4.71 -5.76 -9.63
N VAL A 73 -5.19 -4.70 -8.98
CA VAL A 73 -6.52 -4.14 -9.22
C VAL A 73 -6.37 -2.75 -9.81
N SER A 74 -6.95 -2.54 -10.98
CA SER A 74 -7.05 -1.21 -11.59
C SER A 74 -8.34 -0.54 -11.14
N SER A 75 -8.25 0.69 -10.65
CA SER A 75 -9.37 1.49 -10.18
C SER A 75 -9.43 2.81 -10.96
N SER A 76 -10.54 3.07 -11.64
CA SER A 76 -10.78 4.39 -12.25
C SER A 76 -11.43 5.32 -11.24
N LEU A 77 -10.93 6.53 -11.15
CA LEU A 77 -11.41 7.53 -10.22
C LEU A 77 -11.30 8.94 -10.80
N GLU A 78 -12.01 9.86 -10.18
CA GLU A 78 -11.92 11.29 -10.46
C GLU A 78 -11.75 12.07 -9.15
N TYR A 79 -11.09 13.21 -9.22
CA TYR A 79 -10.87 14.10 -8.09
C TYR A 79 -10.48 15.51 -8.56
N TYR A 80 -10.64 16.50 -7.70
CA TYR A 80 -10.00 17.80 -7.89
C TYR A 80 -8.56 17.72 -7.41
N TYR A 81 -7.65 18.28 -8.18
CA TYR A 81 -6.22 18.30 -7.88
C TYR A 81 -5.69 19.72 -7.87
N GLU A 82 -4.99 20.10 -6.81
CA GLU A 82 -4.25 21.35 -6.69
C GLU A 82 -2.82 21.06 -6.29
N GLU A 83 -1.87 21.78 -6.88
CA GLU A 83 -0.47 21.74 -6.47
C GLU A 83 0.03 23.14 -6.21
N LYS A 84 0.70 23.32 -5.05
CA LYS A 84 1.42 24.53 -4.71
C LYS A 84 2.91 24.23 -4.57
N LYS A 85 3.75 25.13 -5.04
CA LYS A 85 5.19 25.09 -4.85
C LYS A 85 5.66 26.42 -4.30
N ASN A 86 6.40 26.40 -3.17
CA ASN A 86 6.81 27.59 -2.43
C ASN A 86 5.62 28.54 -2.15
N GLY A 87 4.47 28.00 -1.75
CA GLY A 87 3.25 28.73 -1.45
C GLY A 87 2.48 29.30 -2.65
N LYS A 88 2.97 29.09 -3.88
CA LYS A 88 2.31 29.57 -5.11
C LYS A 88 1.61 28.40 -5.80
N ILE A 89 0.37 28.61 -6.27
CA ILE A 89 -0.37 27.63 -7.05
C ILE A 89 0.32 27.44 -8.40
N VAL A 90 0.78 26.21 -8.67
CA VAL A 90 1.37 25.80 -9.95
C VAL A 90 0.41 24.97 -10.79
N VAL A 91 -0.49 24.22 -10.14
CA VAL A 91 -1.61 23.52 -10.77
C VAL A 91 -2.90 23.93 -10.05
N PRO A 92 -3.79 24.67 -10.71
CA PRO A 92 -5.05 25.11 -10.09
C PRO A 92 -6.11 24.01 -10.15
N SER A 93 -6.92 23.91 -9.11
CA SER A 93 -8.06 22.97 -9.00
C SER A 93 -9.29 23.48 -9.77
N LYS A 94 -9.19 23.57 -11.11
CA LYS A 94 -10.31 24.07 -11.94
C LYS A 94 -11.26 22.96 -12.42
N TYR A 95 -10.71 21.77 -12.68
CA TYR A 95 -11.44 20.67 -13.29
C TYR A 95 -11.13 19.38 -12.56
N LYS A 96 -12.07 18.43 -12.54
CA LYS A 96 -11.83 17.09 -12.06
C LYS A 96 -10.85 16.37 -12.98
N LYS A 97 -9.78 15.85 -12.39
CA LYS A 97 -8.85 14.93 -13.06
C LYS A 97 -9.46 13.54 -13.04
N GLN A 98 -9.52 12.89 -14.20
CA GLN A 98 -9.90 11.47 -14.32
C GLN A 98 -8.65 10.64 -14.57
N THR A 99 -8.47 9.59 -13.82
CA THR A 99 -7.29 8.75 -13.91
C THR A 99 -7.56 7.32 -13.46
N ARG A 100 -6.54 6.48 -13.56
CA ARG A 100 -6.55 5.12 -13.06
C ARG A 100 -5.38 4.92 -12.10
N TYR A 101 -5.64 4.13 -11.06
CA TYR A 101 -4.62 3.66 -10.15
C TYR A 101 -4.57 2.14 -10.17
N THR A 102 -3.38 1.59 -10.19
CA THR A 102 -3.14 0.17 -9.97
C THR A 102 -2.72 -0.04 -8.53
N THR A 103 -3.53 -0.80 -7.79
CA THR A 103 -3.20 -1.26 -6.42
C THR A 103 -2.69 -2.68 -6.50
N THR A 104 -1.54 -2.95 -5.91
CA THR A 104 -0.94 -4.28 -5.84
C THR A 104 -1.15 -4.87 -4.45
N PHE A 105 -1.80 -6.03 -4.42
CA PHE A 105 -2.04 -6.83 -3.22
C PHE A 105 -1.20 -8.09 -3.26
N VAL A 106 -0.79 -8.54 -2.08
CA VAL A 106 -0.11 -9.84 -1.90
C VAL A 106 -0.76 -10.60 -0.77
N TYR A 107 -0.90 -11.91 -0.97
CA TYR A 107 -1.32 -12.86 0.04
C TYR A 107 -0.28 -13.98 0.14
N VAL A 108 0.39 -14.09 1.28
CA VAL A 108 1.39 -15.13 1.53
C VAL A 108 0.73 -16.27 2.30
N TYR A 109 0.65 -17.45 1.69
CA TYR A 109 0.06 -18.64 2.32
C TYR A 109 1.09 -19.66 2.81
N ASP A 110 2.32 -19.63 2.27
CA ASP A 110 3.40 -20.50 2.70
C ASP A 110 4.75 -19.78 2.56
N THR A 111 5.27 -19.32 3.70
CA THR A 111 6.54 -18.57 3.75
C THR A 111 7.76 -19.40 3.38
N LYS A 112 7.69 -20.74 3.54
CA LYS A 112 8.81 -21.64 3.18
C LYS A 112 8.91 -21.83 1.67
N LYS A 113 7.75 -21.90 0.99
CA LYS A 113 7.66 -22.05 -0.46
C LYS A 113 7.75 -20.72 -1.20
N ALA A 114 7.30 -19.64 -0.60
CA ALA A 114 7.37 -18.29 -1.18
C ALA A 114 8.80 -17.88 -1.52
N GLY A 115 9.78 -18.74 -1.22
CA GLY A 115 11.21 -18.62 -1.51
C GLY A 115 11.57 -17.18 -1.74
N PHE A 116 11.68 -16.45 -0.71
CA PHE A 116 11.90 -15.01 -0.50
C PHE A 116 12.43 -14.21 -1.71
N ASP A 117 11.85 -14.38 -2.88
CA ASP A 117 12.11 -13.53 -4.03
C ASP A 117 11.28 -12.24 -3.89
N PHE A 118 11.64 -11.45 -2.88
CA PHE A 118 11.01 -10.16 -2.60
C PHE A 118 11.26 -9.13 -3.70
N GLN A 119 12.19 -9.36 -4.61
CA GLN A 119 12.35 -8.55 -5.82
C GLN A 119 11.07 -8.56 -6.66
N VAL A 120 10.34 -9.67 -6.67
CA VAL A 120 9.04 -9.78 -7.35
C VAL A 120 7.98 -8.90 -6.68
N LEU A 121 8.13 -8.62 -5.39
CA LEU A 121 7.19 -7.78 -4.63
C LEU A 121 7.50 -6.29 -4.74
N GLY A 122 8.69 -5.92 -5.25
CA GLY A 122 9.10 -4.52 -5.35
C GLY A 122 9.26 -3.83 -3.99
N VAL A 123 9.53 -4.60 -2.92
CA VAL A 123 9.72 -4.03 -1.59
C VAL A 123 11.06 -3.30 -1.55
N THR A 124 11.02 -2.05 -1.15
CA THR A 124 12.19 -1.18 -1.04
C THR A 124 12.45 -0.78 0.40
N CYS A 125 13.69 -0.44 0.72
CA CYS A 125 14.05 0.09 2.03
C CYS A 125 13.35 1.44 2.28
N PRO A 126 12.65 1.62 3.42
CA PRO A 126 11.98 2.88 3.73
C PRO A 126 12.95 4.06 3.88
N SER A 127 14.22 3.81 4.23
CA SER A 127 15.21 4.85 4.48
C SER A 127 15.98 5.32 3.23
N CYS A 128 16.23 4.40 2.25
CA CYS A 128 17.06 4.75 1.10
C CYS A 128 16.44 4.35 -0.26
N GLY A 129 15.25 3.74 -0.27
CA GLY A 129 14.62 3.27 -1.50
C GLY A 129 15.29 2.06 -2.17
N GLY A 130 16.42 1.57 -1.66
CA GLY A 130 17.13 0.43 -2.21
C GLY A 130 16.28 -0.86 -2.16
N PRO A 131 16.35 -1.73 -3.20
CA PRO A 131 15.55 -2.95 -3.24
C PRO A 131 15.93 -3.91 -2.10
N LEU A 132 14.93 -4.45 -1.42
CA LEU A 132 15.14 -5.42 -0.36
C LEU A 132 14.93 -6.83 -0.90
N SER A 133 16.00 -7.62 -0.91
CA SER A 133 15.96 -9.02 -1.32
C SER A 133 15.62 -9.99 -0.17
N ASP A 134 15.80 -9.56 1.08
CA ASP A 134 15.50 -10.36 2.27
C ASP A 134 14.86 -9.50 3.36
N LEU A 135 13.53 -9.68 3.57
CA LEU A 135 12.79 -9.00 4.65
C LEU A 135 13.12 -9.54 6.05
N ARG A 136 13.87 -10.63 6.15
CA ARG A 136 14.38 -11.12 7.46
C ARG A 136 15.68 -10.42 7.83
N ALA A 137 16.30 -9.71 6.89
CA ALA A 137 17.45 -8.89 7.18
C ALA A 137 17.05 -7.82 8.19
N LYS A 138 17.71 -7.76 9.32
CA LYS A 138 17.49 -6.74 10.34
C LYS A 138 18.02 -5.36 9.93
N LYS A 139 18.82 -5.30 8.87
CA LYS A 139 19.44 -4.09 8.35
C LYS A 139 19.41 -4.07 6.83
N CYS A 140 19.20 -2.90 6.28
CA CYS A 140 19.28 -2.68 4.84
C CYS A 140 20.71 -2.93 4.33
N PRO A 141 20.89 -3.72 3.24
CA PRO A 141 22.22 -3.96 2.70
C PRO A 141 22.89 -2.71 2.11
N TYR A 142 22.10 -1.68 1.78
CA TYR A 142 22.60 -0.45 1.15
C TYR A 142 22.92 0.65 2.15
N CYS A 143 21.98 0.99 3.04
CA CYS A 143 22.15 2.13 3.97
C CYS A 143 22.35 1.70 5.43
N GLN A 144 22.36 0.41 5.74
CA GLN A 144 22.53 -0.16 7.08
C GLN A 144 21.46 0.26 8.10
N SER A 145 20.42 0.99 7.69
CA SER A 145 19.28 1.31 8.57
C SER A 145 18.55 0.05 9.01
N GLY A 146 18.01 0.09 10.21
CA GLY A 146 17.22 -1.01 10.76
C GLY A 146 15.95 -1.25 9.93
N ILE A 147 15.70 -2.51 9.57
CA ILE A 147 14.47 -2.93 8.91
C ILE A 147 13.62 -3.67 9.94
N HIS A 148 12.47 -3.09 10.27
CA HIS A 148 11.54 -3.66 11.26
C HIS A 148 10.32 -4.32 10.61
N PHE A 149 10.51 -5.01 9.46
CA PHE A 149 9.43 -5.80 8.88
C PHE A 149 9.20 -7.07 9.70
N GLN A 150 8.04 -7.16 10.33
CA GLN A 150 7.60 -8.43 10.92
C GLN A 150 6.98 -9.30 9.81
N VAL A 151 7.79 -10.21 9.27
CA VAL A 151 7.36 -11.19 8.24
C VAL A 151 6.13 -12.00 8.69
N THR A 152 5.94 -12.16 10.00
CA THR A 152 4.79 -12.83 10.59
C THR A 152 3.46 -12.18 10.22
N ASN A 153 3.43 -10.87 10.00
CA ASN A 153 2.21 -10.12 9.66
C ASN A 153 1.82 -10.24 8.19
N LEU A 154 2.70 -10.77 7.34
CA LEU A 154 2.42 -10.99 5.91
C LEU A 154 1.67 -12.31 5.66
N VAL A 155 1.64 -13.22 6.65
CA VAL A 155 1.10 -14.57 6.45
C VAL A 155 -0.40 -14.59 6.67
N LYS A 156 -1.12 -15.23 5.71
CA LYS A 156 -2.56 -15.50 5.75
C LYS A 156 -3.46 -14.25 5.81
N SER A 157 -2.97 -13.13 5.29
CA SER A 157 -3.79 -11.93 5.06
C SER A 157 -3.38 -11.22 3.78
N TRP A 158 -4.31 -10.50 3.17
CA TRP A 158 -3.99 -9.63 2.05
C TRP A 158 -3.30 -8.36 2.52
N LYS A 159 -2.18 -8.02 1.89
CA LYS A 159 -1.45 -6.79 2.16
C LYS A 159 -1.37 -5.93 0.92
N VAL A 160 -1.56 -4.63 1.08
CA VAL A 160 -1.29 -3.63 0.04
C VAL A 160 0.20 -3.34 0.05
N ILE A 161 0.87 -3.59 -1.07
CA ILE A 161 2.32 -3.40 -1.19
C ILE A 161 2.69 -2.26 -2.14
N ASP A 162 1.80 -1.88 -3.04
CA ASP A 162 2.03 -0.79 -3.97
C ASP A 162 0.72 -0.12 -4.39
N LEU A 163 0.82 1.17 -4.66
CA LEU A 163 -0.23 1.99 -5.25
C LEU A 163 0.43 3.00 -6.19
N LYS A 164 0.08 2.96 -7.45
CA LYS A 164 0.60 3.88 -8.45
C LYS A 164 -0.48 4.34 -9.42
N GLU A 165 -0.35 5.57 -9.87
CA GLU A 165 -1.13 6.10 -10.97
C GLU A 165 -0.69 5.42 -12.28
N ASP A 166 -1.65 4.98 -13.09
CA ASP A 166 -1.36 4.45 -14.43
C ASP A 166 -1.10 5.65 -15.37
N ASP A 167 -0.05 5.57 -16.17
CA ASP A 167 0.32 6.55 -17.20
C ASP A 167 -0.70 6.58 -18.35
#